data_e107ab31dbec925ac5aab29588fce2aa
#
_entry.id   e107ab31dbec925ac5aab29588fce2aa
#
_cell.length_a   1.000
_cell.length_b   1.000
_cell.length_c   1.000
_cell.angle_alpha   90.00
_cell.angle_beta   90.00
_cell.angle_gamma   90.00
#
_symmetry.space_group_name_H-M   'P 1'
#
loop_
_entity.id
_entity.type
_entity.pdbx_description
1 polymer ?
#
loop_
_entity_poly.entity_id
_entity_poly.type
_entity_poly.pdbx_seq_one_letter_code
_entity_poly.pdbx_strand_id
1 'polypeptide(L)'
;MAEQGTAARLIEVATAELGTIEGPKDNETKYGAYTKANFQPWCGSFVNWCGNEAGVKIPNTVYTPGGAQAFKKAGSWIDGDLADPEPGDIAYFDFPSDGVDRISHVGIVVKDNEDGTVWCIEGNTSSKKSGSQRNGGEVCKQLRAFKKNKAGVMISIVGFGRPKFGSAPAGTAKKPASKPKTCSACGQNIK
;
A
#
# COMPACT_ATOMS: atom_id res chain seq x y z
N MET A 1 -20.20 -1.77 6.15
CA MET A 1 -19.14 -2.42 5.32
C MET A 1 -19.14 -1.76 3.96
N ALA A 2 -17.94 -1.42 3.45
CA ALA A 2 -17.81 -0.86 2.11
C ALA A 2 -18.19 -1.91 1.04
N GLU A 3 -18.54 -1.45 -0.17
CA GLU A 3 -18.96 -2.29 -1.28
C GLU A 3 -17.80 -3.14 -1.82
N GLN A 4 -18.11 -4.38 -2.20
CA GLN A 4 -17.13 -5.31 -2.80
C GLN A 4 -16.56 -4.76 -4.10
N GLY A 5 -15.29 -5.05 -4.36
CA GLY A 5 -14.57 -4.60 -5.54
C GLY A 5 -14.08 -3.14 -5.48
N THR A 6 -14.23 -2.44 -4.34
CA THR A 6 -13.82 -1.04 -4.19
C THR A 6 -12.51 -0.89 -3.38
N ALA A 7 -11.80 0.23 -3.59
CA ALA A 7 -10.65 0.60 -2.78
C ALA A 7 -11.00 0.73 -1.28
N ALA A 8 -12.17 1.29 -0.98
CA ALA A 8 -12.65 1.41 0.39
C ALA A 8 -12.82 0.05 1.07
N ARG A 9 -13.33 -0.96 0.35
CA ARG A 9 -13.47 -2.33 0.88
C ARG A 9 -12.12 -2.99 1.09
N LEU A 10 -11.17 -2.80 0.17
CA LEU A 10 -9.81 -3.32 0.31
C LEU A 10 -9.13 -2.77 1.59
N ILE A 11 -9.27 -1.46 1.82
CA ILE A 11 -8.72 -0.80 3.00
C ILE A 11 -9.44 -1.25 4.29
N GLU A 12 -10.77 -1.42 4.25
CA GLU A 12 -11.55 -1.92 5.38
C GLU A 12 -11.09 -3.33 5.78
N VAL A 13 -10.91 -4.23 4.81
CA VAL A 13 -10.39 -5.59 5.04
C VAL A 13 -9.00 -5.55 5.65
N ALA A 14 -8.08 -4.79 5.05
CA ALA A 14 -6.71 -4.67 5.57
C ALA A 14 -6.66 -4.06 6.98
N THR A 15 -7.54 -3.09 7.27
CA THR A 15 -7.63 -2.43 8.59
C THR A 15 -8.10 -3.39 9.68
N ALA A 16 -9.01 -4.31 9.35
CA ALA A 16 -9.50 -5.31 10.28
C ALA A 16 -8.42 -6.31 10.72
N GLU A 17 -7.34 -6.42 9.96
CA GLU A 17 -6.21 -7.32 10.24
C GLU A 17 -5.09 -6.68 11.08
N LEU A 18 -5.16 -5.39 11.37
CA LEU A 18 -4.12 -4.69 12.16
C LEU A 18 -3.89 -5.38 13.50
N GLY A 19 -2.62 -5.59 13.85
CA GLY A 19 -2.19 -6.26 15.07
C GLY A 19 -2.19 -7.79 14.97
N THR A 20 -2.55 -8.37 13.82
CA THR A 20 -2.37 -9.81 13.60
C THR A 20 -0.87 -10.14 13.62
N ILE A 21 -0.51 -11.15 14.42
CA ILE A 21 0.85 -11.67 14.52
C ILE A 21 0.88 -13.06 13.90
N GLU A 22 1.97 -13.41 13.24
CA GLU A 22 2.18 -14.76 12.71
C GLU A 22 2.10 -15.82 13.81
N GLY A 23 1.80 -17.05 13.43
CA GLY A 23 1.61 -18.16 14.35
C GLY A 23 2.88 -18.56 15.07
N PRO A 24 2.83 -19.68 15.87
CA PRO A 24 3.96 -20.08 16.71
C PRO A 24 5.20 -20.47 15.90
N LYS A 25 5.05 -20.80 14.61
CA LYS A 25 6.15 -21.06 13.70
C LYS A 25 6.39 -19.81 12.84
N ASP A 26 7.64 -19.54 12.56
CA ASP A 26 8.07 -18.43 11.70
C ASP A 26 7.30 -18.45 10.36
N ASN A 27 6.75 -17.29 9.99
CA ASN A 27 5.97 -17.11 8.78
C ASN A 27 4.70 -18.00 8.64
N GLU A 28 4.17 -18.55 9.73
CA GLU A 28 2.92 -19.32 9.71
C GLU A 28 1.71 -18.39 9.81
N THR A 29 0.93 -18.27 8.73
CA THR A 29 -0.21 -17.37 8.68
C THR A 29 -1.38 -17.90 7.84
N LYS A 30 -2.60 -17.43 8.12
CA LYS A 30 -3.75 -17.69 7.25
C LYS A 30 -3.53 -17.15 5.82
N TYR A 31 -2.77 -16.07 5.66
CA TYR A 31 -2.46 -15.46 4.37
C TYR A 31 -1.53 -16.35 3.54
N GLY A 32 -0.48 -16.88 4.17
CA GLY A 32 0.41 -17.85 3.55
C GLY A 32 -0.30 -19.15 3.20
N ALA A 33 -1.18 -19.64 4.08
CA ALA A 33 -2.01 -20.82 3.81
C ALA A 33 -2.94 -20.58 2.59
N TYR A 34 -3.60 -19.42 2.49
CA TYR A 34 -4.44 -19.03 1.37
C TYR A 34 -3.69 -19.05 0.04
N THR A 35 -2.49 -18.47 -0.01
CA THR A 35 -1.68 -18.39 -1.23
C THR A 35 -0.86 -19.66 -1.50
N LYS A 36 -0.95 -20.69 -0.65
CA LYS A 36 -0.14 -21.92 -0.71
C LYS A 36 1.37 -21.65 -0.58
N ALA A 37 1.74 -20.57 0.11
CA ALA A 37 3.09 -20.13 0.38
C ALA A 37 3.33 -19.93 1.90
N ASN A 38 2.77 -20.82 2.73
CA ASN A 38 2.97 -20.76 4.18
C ASN A 38 4.43 -21.02 4.53
N PHE A 39 4.89 -20.50 5.66
CA PHE A 39 6.29 -20.54 6.11
C PHE A 39 7.29 -19.79 5.21
N GLN A 40 6.78 -18.88 4.38
CA GLN A 40 7.57 -17.96 3.56
C GLN A 40 7.21 -16.51 3.93
N PRO A 41 8.07 -15.52 3.63
CA PRO A 41 7.72 -14.10 3.82
C PRO A 41 6.35 -13.78 3.21
N TRP A 42 5.42 -13.28 4.02
CA TRP A 42 4.00 -13.27 3.70
C TRP A 42 3.39 -11.88 3.40
N CYS A 43 4.22 -10.86 3.18
CA CYS A 43 3.72 -9.53 2.80
C CYS A 43 2.85 -9.57 1.54
N GLY A 44 3.31 -10.26 0.49
CA GLY A 44 2.54 -10.44 -0.74
C GLY A 44 1.31 -11.33 -0.57
N SER A 45 1.42 -12.37 0.28
CA SER A 45 0.29 -13.24 0.63
C SER A 45 -0.82 -12.46 1.34
N PHE A 46 -0.46 -11.55 2.25
CA PHE A 46 -1.39 -10.64 2.91
C PHE A 46 -2.15 -9.77 1.91
N VAL A 47 -1.44 -9.11 0.99
CA VAL A 47 -2.05 -8.25 -0.03
C VAL A 47 -3.01 -9.05 -0.92
N ASN A 48 -2.61 -10.23 -1.39
CA ASN A 48 -3.47 -11.08 -2.22
C ASN A 48 -4.70 -11.59 -1.46
N TRP A 49 -4.55 -11.95 -0.17
CA TRP A 49 -5.66 -12.35 0.68
C TRP A 49 -6.64 -11.18 0.88
N CYS A 50 -6.17 -9.98 1.20
CA CYS A 50 -7.02 -8.78 1.31
C CYS A 50 -7.76 -8.49 0.02
N GLY A 51 -7.11 -8.62 -1.13
CA GLY A 51 -7.74 -8.46 -2.44
C GLY A 51 -8.89 -9.44 -2.64
N ASN A 52 -8.69 -10.73 -2.30
CA ASN A 52 -9.74 -11.75 -2.39
C ASN A 52 -10.94 -11.43 -1.50
N GLU A 53 -10.70 -11.13 -0.23
CA GLU A 53 -11.77 -10.79 0.75
C GLU A 53 -12.52 -9.51 0.37
N ALA A 54 -11.86 -8.60 -0.34
CA ALA A 54 -12.46 -7.36 -0.82
C ALA A 54 -13.10 -7.48 -2.22
N GLY A 55 -12.99 -8.62 -2.90
CA GLY A 55 -13.43 -8.79 -4.29
C GLY A 55 -12.63 -7.96 -5.31
N VAL A 56 -11.40 -7.56 -4.96
CA VAL A 56 -10.50 -6.78 -5.80
C VAL A 56 -9.46 -7.70 -6.45
N LYS A 57 -9.37 -7.67 -7.78
CA LYS A 57 -8.36 -8.44 -8.51
C LYS A 57 -6.99 -7.79 -8.40
N ILE A 58 -6.09 -8.41 -7.63
CA ILE A 58 -4.69 -8.02 -7.50
C ILE A 58 -3.84 -9.13 -8.15
N PRO A 59 -2.87 -8.81 -9.01
CA PRO A 59 -1.91 -9.79 -9.53
C PRO A 59 -1.24 -10.56 -8.38
N ASN A 60 -0.77 -11.77 -8.65
CA ASN A 60 -0.05 -12.53 -7.64
C ASN A 60 1.22 -11.77 -7.21
N THR A 61 1.25 -11.29 -5.96
CA THR A 61 2.33 -10.51 -5.36
C THR A 61 3.14 -11.32 -4.34
N VAL A 62 2.91 -12.61 -4.19
CA VAL A 62 3.67 -13.48 -3.27
C VAL A 62 5.17 -13.36 -3.54
N TYR A 63 5.57 -13.38 -4.82
CA TYR A 63 6.88 -12.93 -5.27
C TYR A 63 6.78 -11.47 -5.70
N THR A 64 7.21 -10.55 -4.84
CA THR A 64 6.96 -9.10 -5.01
C THR A 64 7.47 -8.51 -6.32
N PRO A 65 8.67 -8.87 -6.87
CA PRO A 65 9.09 -8.41 -8.19
C PRO A 65 8.16 -8.87 -9.31
N GLY A 66 7.61 -10.09 -9.20
CA GLY A 66 6.65 -10.64 -10.15
C GLY A 66 5.34 -9.87 -10.16
N GLY A 67 4.84 -9.50 -8.98
CA GLY A 67 3.65 -8.66 -8.82
C GLY A 67 3.82 -7.29 -9.47
N ALA A 68 4.94 -6.61 -9.19
CA ALA A 68 5.28 -5.33 -9.82
C ALA A 68 5.34 -5.44 -11.35
N GLN A 69 5.99 -6.49 -11.86
CA GLN A 69 6.07 -6.74 -13.29
C GLN A 69 4.69 -7.00 -13.93
N ALA A 70 3.77 -7.65 -13.20
CA ALA A 70 2.42 -7.87 -13.69
C ALA A 70 1.64 -6.56 -13.82
N PHE A 71 1.77 -5.63 -12.87
CA PHE A 71 1.19 -4.28 -12.98
C PHE A 71 1.81 -3.48 -14.14
N LYS A 72 3.14 -3.56 -14.34
CA LYS A 72 3.83 -2.95 -15.49
C LYS A 72 3.27 -3.46 -16.82
N LYS A 73 3.13 -4.78 -16.96
CA LYS A 73 2.55 -5.41 -18.17
C LYS A 73 1.09 -5.02 -18.41
N ALA A 74 0.33 -4.79 -17.33
CA ALA A 74 -1.07 -4.37 -17.42
C ALA A 74 -1.24 -2.87 -17.69
N GLY A 75 -0.15 -2.09 -17.77
CA GLY A 75 -0.20 -0.63 -17.93
C GLY A 75 -0.81 0.10 -16.73
N SER A 76 -0.76 -0.51 -15.54
CA SER A 76 -1.30 0.03 -14.29
C SER A 76 -0.23 0.15 -13.19
N TRP A 77 1.01 0.31 -13.58
CA TRP A 77 2.14 0.66 -12.73
C TRP A 77 2.44 2.16 -12.82
N ILE A 78 2.80 2.77 -11.70
CA ILE A 78 3.20 4.17 -11.58
C ILE A 78 4.54 4.20 -10.86
N ASP A 79 5.57 4.76 -11.48
CA ASP A 79 6.89 4.91 -10.85
C ASP A 79 6.82 5.90 -9.68
N GLY A 80 7.58 5.63 -8.61
CA GLY A 80 7.46 6.35 -7.36
C GLY A 80 7.72 7.86 -7.47
N ASP A 81 8.67 8.28 -8.29
CA ASP A 81 9.01 9.70 -8.53
C ASP A 81 7.93 10.46 -9.29
N LEU A 82 7.12 9.79 -10.12
CA LEU A 82 6.01 10.35 -10.89
C LEU A 82 4.65 10.16 -10.21
N ALA A 83 4.61 9.43 -9.08
CA ALA A 83 3.36 8.98 -8.50
C ALA A 83 2.51 10.11 -7.90
N ASP A 84 1.19 9.94 -8.08
CA ASP A 84 0.10 10.55 -7.35
C ASP A 84 -0.70 9.38 -6.75
N PRO A 85 -0.26 8.84 -5.60
CA PRO A 85 -0.81 7.62 -5.06
C PRO A 85 -2.21 7.83 -4.51
N GLU A 86 -3.08 6.85 -4.77
CA GLU A 86 -4.45 6.84 -4.30
C GLU A 86 -4.68 5.75 -3.23
N PRO A 87 -5.63 5.95 -2.30
CA PRO A 87 -6.04 4.89 -1.39
C PRO A 87 -6.46 3.63 -2.15
N GLY A 88 -5.89 2.47 -1.76
CA GLY A 88 -6.09 1.19 -2.43
C GLY A 88 -4.99 0.81 -3.42
N ASP A 89 -4.09 1.73 -3.79
CA ASP A 89 -2.89 1.37 -4.55
C ASP A 89 -2.02 0.37 -3.78
N ILE A 90 -1.31 -0.47 -4.49
CA ILE A 90 -0.37 -1.44 -3.94
C ILE A 90 1.04 -0.86 -4.05
N ALA A 91 1.61 -0.49 -2.91
CA ALA A 91 2.96 0.07 -2.81
C ALA A 91 4.00 -1.05 -2.81
N TYR A 92 5.05 -0.90 -3.63
CA TYR A 92 6.17 -1.82 -3.73
C TYR A 92 7.45 -1.18 -3.19
N PHE A 93 8.17 -1.91 -2.35
CA PHE A 93 9.30 -1.38 -1.60
C PHE A 93 10.61 -2.06 -2.00
N ASP A 94 11.65 -1.25 -2.05
CA ASP A 94 13.04 -1.66 -2.01
C ASP A 94 13.69 -0.92 -0.84
N PHE A 95 14.03 -1.66 0.22
CA PHE A 95 14.61 -1.06 1.42
C PHE A 95 16.13 -0.98 1.27
N PRO A 96 16.73 0.23 1.24
CA PRO A 96 18.18 0.40 1.00
C PRO A 96 19.08 -0.34 1.99
N SER A 97 18.55 -0.74 3.14
CA SER A 97 19.32 -1.33 4.24
C SER A 97 19.01 -2.82 4.49
N ASP A 98 18.21 -3.49 3.65
CA ASP A 98 17.82 -4.88 3.89
C ASP A 98 18.76 -5.92 3.25
N GLY A 99 19.80 -5.46 2.55
CA GLY A 99 20.79 -6.30 1.87
C GLY A 99 20.24 -7.02 0.63
N VAL A 100 19.09 -6.58 0.11
CA VAL A 100 18.43 -7.15 -1.06
C VAL A 100 18.28 -6.07 -2.12
N ASP A 101 19.04 -6.17 -3.21
CA ASP A 101 19.01 -5.20 -4.33
C ASP A 101 17.85 -5.51 -5.29
N ARG A 102 16.64 -5.40 -4.82
CA ARG A 102 15.39 -5.58 -5.58
C ARG A 102 14.17 -5.26 -4.72
N ILE A 103 13.01 -5.11 -5.34
CA ILE A 103 11.72 -5.06 -4.63
C ILE A 103 11.61 -6.29 -3.70
N SER A 104 11.53 -6.04 -2.39
CA SER A 104 11.55 -7.05 -1.34
C SER A 104 10.30 -7.07 -0.48
N HIS A 105 9.43 -6.04 -0.60
CA HIS A 105 8.24 -5.90 0.25
C HIS A 105 7.08 -5.24 -0.51
N VAL A 106 5.86 -5.35 0.05
CA VAL A 106 4.63 -4.80 -0.55
C VAL A 106 3.60 -4.49 0.54
N GLY A 107 2.79 -3.44 0.31
CA GLY A 107 1.70 -3.04 1.21
C GLY A 107 0.56 -2.35 0.47
N ILE A 108 -0.52 -2.04 1.19
CA ILE A 108 -1.72 -1.38 0.68
C ILE A 108 -1.73 0.07 1.14
N VAL A 109 -1.80 1.02 0.21
CA VAL A 109 -1.91 2.45 0.52
C VAL A 109 -3.29 2.75 1.12
N VAL A 110 -3.30 3.43 2.27
CA VAL A 110 -4.55 3.85 2.92
C VAL A 110 -4.75 5.36 2.87
N LYS A 111 -3.67 6.12 2.72
CA LYS A 111 -3.73 7.60 2.64
C LYS A 111 -2.47 8.14 2.00
N ASP A 112 -2.61 9.06 1.06
CA ASP A 112 -1.55 9.98 0.65
C ASP A 112 -1.56 11.20 1.59
N ASN A 113 -0.37 11.63 2.03
CA ASN A 113 -0.21 12.81 2.86
C ASN A 113 0.10 14.08 2.03
N GLU A 114 0.21 13.96 0.69
CA GLU A 114 0.52 15.07 -0.24
C GLU A 114 1.89 15.75 0.04
N ASP A 115 2.77 15.05 0.73
CA ASP A 115 4.11 15.54 1.14
C ASP A 115 5.26 14.60 0.72
N GLY A 116 4.97 13.63 -0.15
CA GLY A 116 5.91 12.59 -0.57
C GLY A 116 5.91 11.35 0.33
N THR A 117 4.96 11.29 1.29
CA THR A 117 4.74 10.14 2.14
C THR A 117 3.33 9.61 2.03
N VAL A 118 3.16 8.33 2.31
CA VAL A 118 1.88 7.63 2.38
C VAL A 118 1.78 6.81 3.66
N TRP A 119 0.56 6.60 4.15
CA TRP A 119 0.27 5.55 5.11
C TRP A 119 -0.05 4.27 4.37
N CYS A 120 0.63 3.18 4.73
CA CYS A 120 0.37 1.84 4.22
C CYS A 120 -0.06 0.90 5.35
N ILE A 121 -0.86 -0.13 5.03
CA ILE A 121 -1.04 -1.31 5.86
C ILE A 121 -0.25 -2.43 5.21
N GLU A 122 0.62 -3.07 6.00
CA GLU A 122 1.61 -4.03 5.54
C GLU A 122 1.54 -5.29 6.40
N GLY A 123 1.60 -6.45 5.77
CA GLY A 123 1.83 -7.72 6.45
C GLY A 123 3.31 -8.06 6.53
N ASN A 124 3.70 -8.88 7.49
CA ASN A 124 5.07 -9.32 7.70
C ASN A 124 6.07 -8.18 7.94
N THR A 125 5.64 -7.15 8.60
CA THR A 125 6.48 -6.00 9.01
C THR A 125 6.52 -5.90 10.54
N SER A 126 7.16 -4.89 11.10
CA SER A 126 7.22 -4.68 12.55
C SER A 126 6.80 -3.28 12.93
N SER A 127 5.96 -3.17 13.95
CA SER A 127 5.60 -1.91 14.59
C SER A 127 6.79 -1.27 15.33
N LYS A 128 7.81 -2.07 15.70
CA LYS A 128 9.03 -1.61 16.38
C LYS A 128 10.02 -1.04 15.37
N LYS A 129 10.57 0.15 15.64
CA LYS A 129 11.61 0.78 14.79
C LYS A 129 12.86 -0.09 14.59
N SER A 130 13.22 -0.90 15.59
CA SER A 130 14.36 -1.84 15.55
C SER A 130 13.99 -3.19 14.92
N GLY A 131 12.71 -3.43 14.62
CA GLY A 131 12.26 -4.68 14.02
C GLY A 131 12.46 -4.71 12.51
N SER A 132 12.44 -5.91 11.96
CA SER A 132 12.52 -6.08 10.51
C SER A 132 11.31 -5.45 9.82
N GLN A 133 11.56 -4.64 8.81
CA GLN A 133 10.49 -4.03 8.01
C GLN A 133 10.06 -4.93 6.84
N ARG A 134 10.79 -6.00 6.58
CA ARG A 134 10.57 -6.96 5.50
C ARG A 134 10.15 -8.34 6.00
N ASN A 135 10.50 -8.70 7.23
CA ASN A 135 10.15 -9.98 7.87
C ASN A 135 9.98 -9.76 9.37
N GLY A 136 8.94 -9.02 9.75
CA GLY A 136 8.68 -8.58 11.13
C GLY A 136 7.54 -9.31 11.83
N GLY A 137 6.83 -10.19 11.12
CA GLY A 137 5.84 -11.11 11.68
C GLY A 137 4.50 -10.47 12.09
N GLU A 138 4.23 -9.20 11.72
CA GLU A 138 3.05 -8.46 12.18
C GLU A 138 2.34 -7.75 11.03
N VAL A 139 1.02 -7.53 11.16
CA VAL A 139 0.26 -6.60 10.32
C VAL A 139 0.23 -5.23 10.98
N CYS A 140 0.89 -4.25 10.36
CA CYS A 140 0.98 -2.90 10.91
C CYS A 140 0.62 -1.82 9.90
N LYS A 141 0.25 -0.64 10.45
CA LYS A 141 0.16 0.61 9.68
C LYS A 141 1.49 1.36 9.79
N GLN A 142 2.09 1.67 8.64
CA GLN A 142 3.42 2.28 8.54
C GLN A 142 3.39 3.57 7.71
N LEU A 143 4.18 4.57 8.13
CA LEU A 143 4.46 5.75 7.33
C LEU A 143 5.63 5.45 6.40
N ARG A 144 5.44 5.60 5.10
CA ARG A 144 6.43 5.29 4.06
C ARG A 144 6.62 6.48 3.13
N ALA A 145 7.81 6.58 2.53
CA ALA A 145 8.11 7.63 1.56
C ALA A 145 8.38 7.08 0.16
N PHE A 146 7.89 7.80 -0.84
CA PHE A 146 8.13 7.57 -2.26
C PHE A 146 8.86 8.75 -2.91
N LYS A 147 8.89 9.91 -2.23
CA LYS A 147 9.62 11.12 -2.64
C LYS A 147 10.32 11.75 -1.46
N LYS A 148 11.24 12.69 -1.75
CA LYS A 148 11.86 13.54 -0.72
C LYS A 148 10.76 14.27 0.06
N ASN A 149 10.82 14.21 1.37
CA ASN A 149 9.78 14.73 2.26
C ASN A 149 10.38 15.49 3.44
N LYS A 150 9.58 16.38 4.04
CA LYS A 150 10.01 17.20 5.19
C LYS A 150 10.08 16.41 6.50
N ALA A 151 9.39 15.28 6.59
CA ALA A 151 9.38 14.44 7.78
C ALA A 151 10.65 13.59 7.94
N GLY A 152 11.57 13.62 6.95
CA GLY A 152 12.81 12.86 6.98
C GLY A 152 12.60 11.34 6.88
N VAL A 153 11.45 10.89 6.41
CA VAL A 153 11.18 9.47 6.17
C VAL A 153 12.03 9.01 5.00
N MET A 154 12.77 7.91 5.17
CA MET A 154 13.61 7.33 4.14
C MET A 154 12.76 6.84 2.95
N ILE A 155 13.15 7.21 1.74
CA ILE A 155 12.49 6.75 0.51
C ILE A 155 12.73 5.24 0.39
N SER A 156 11.65 4.49 0.31
CA SER A 156 11.65 3.03 0.17
C SER A 156 10.64 2.51 -0.85
N ILE A 157 9.65 3.33 -1.23
CA ILE A 157 8.69 2.94 -2.27
C ILE A 157 9.29 3.28 -3.63
N VAL A 158 9.37 2.28 -4.51
CA VAL A 158 9.88 2.41 -5.88
C VAL A 158 8.76 2.58 -6.91
N GLY A 159 7.54 2.25 -6.54
CA GLY A 159 6.37 2.45 -7.39
C GLY A 159 5.10 1.83 -6.82
N PHE A 160 4.02 2.04 -7.56
CA PHE A 160 2.68 1.62 -7.17
C PHE A 160 2.00 0.84 -8.30
N GLY A 161 1.32 -0.23 -7.93
CA GLY A 161 0.39 -0.91 -8.82
C GLY A 161 -1.03 -0.47 -8.50
N ARG A 162 -1.78 0.04 -9.49
CA ARG A 162 -3.18 0.44 -9.30
C ARG A 162 -4.12 -0.69 -9.75
N PRO A 163 -4.83 -1.36 -8.81
CA PRO A 163 -5.86 -2.33 -9.17
C PRO A 163 -7.00 -1.65 -9.93
N LYS A 164 -7.71 -2.42 -10.77
CA LYS A 164 -8.98 -1.97 -11.32
C LYS A 164 -10.06 -2.18 -10.27
N PHE A 165 -10.57 -1.10 -9.72
CA PHE A 165 -11.72 -1.14 -8.83
C PHE A 165 -13.03 -1.10 -9.61
N GLY A 166 -14.08 -1.73 -9.07
CA GLY A 166 -15.44 -1.54 -9.53
C GLY A 166 -15.84 -0.07 -9.33
N SER A 167 -16.67 0.47 -10.23
CA SER A 167 -17.23 1.80 -10.03
C SER A 167 -18.09 1.77 -8.76
N ALA A 168 -17.67 2.53 -7.74
CA ALA A 168 -18.56 2.83 -6.63
C ALA A 168 -19.83 3.49 -7.21
N PRO A 169 -21.05 3.18 -6.70
CA PRO A 169 -22.23 3.93 -7.10
C PRO A 169 -21.94 5.42 -6.88
N ALA A 170 -22.30 6.23 -7.89
CA ALA A 170 -22.08 7.67 -7.86
C ALA A 170 -22.83 8.28 -6.66
N GLY A 171 -22.13 8.44 -5.55
CA GLY A 171 -22.67 8.95 -4.30
C GLY A 171 -21.62 8.98 -3.20
N THR A 172 -21.10 10.18 -2.92
CA THR A 172 -20.36 10.57 -1.71
C THR A 172 -18.85 10.33 -1.65
N ALA A 173 -18.10 10.79 -2.65
CA ALA A 173 -16.77 11.32 -2.36
C ALA A 173 -16.72 12.75 -2.90
N LYS A 174 -17.13 13.73 -2.09
CA LYS A 174 -16.76 15.14 -2.34
C LYS A 174 -15.25 15.21 -2.19
N LYS A 175 -14.55 15.35 -3.32
CA LYS A 175 -13.17 15.85 -3.34
C LYS A 175 -13.16 17.11 -2.47
N PRO A 176 -12.29 17.24 -1.45
CA PRO A 176 -12.19 18.48 -0.71
C PRO A 176 -11.89 19.58 -1.73
N ALA A 177 -12.73 20.62 -1.73
CA ALA A 177 -12.60 21.73 -2.64
C ALA A 177 -11.18 22.31 -2.52
N SER A 178 -10.47 22.38 -3.64
CA SER A 178 -9.19 23.10 -3.71
C SER A 178 -9.42 24.50 -3.12
N LYS A 179 -8.61 24.89 -2.13
CA LYS A 179 -8.66 26.26 -1.59
C LYS A 179 -8.55 27.23 -2.74
N PRO A 180 -9.41 28.25 -2.83
CA PRO A 180 -9.33 29.26 -3.88
C PRO A 180 -7.95 29.90 -3.83
N LYS A 181 -7.29 29.99 -4.99
CA LYS A 181 -6.02 30.71 -5.12
C LYS A 181 -6.30 32.16 -4.82
N THR A 182 -5.70 32.71 -3.78
CA THR A 182 -5.73 34.15 -3.49
C THR A 182 -4.62 34.84 -4.29
N CYS A 183 -4.94 35.97 -4.88
CA CYS A 183 -3.96 36.83 -5.52
C CYS A 183 -3.02 37.41 -4.42
N SER A 184 -1.73 37.18 -4.54
CA SER A 184 -0.71 37.68 -3.58
C SER A 184 -0.59 39.22 -3.54
N ALA A 185 -1.18 39.93 -4.49
CA ALA A 185 -1.10 41.39 -4.58
C ALA A 185 -2.32 42.14 -4.01
N CYS A 186 -3.52 41.50 -3.97
CA CYS A 186 -4.76 42.23 -3.56
C CYS A 186 -5.63 41.41 -2.57
N GLY A 187 -5.31 40.18 -2.22
CA GLY A 187 -6.07 39.39 -1.25
C GLY A 187 -7.46 38.93 -1.71
N GLN A 188 -7.81 39.09 -2.98
CA GLN A 188 -9.14 38.73 -3.51
C GLN A 188 -9.13 37.29 -4.08
N ASN A 189 -10.26 36.59 -3.90
CA ASN A 189 -10.47 35.25 -4.48
C ASN A 189 -10.66 35.36 -6.01
N ILE A 190 -9.87 34.59 -6.77
CA ILE A 190 -10.03 34.49 -8.22
C ILE A 190 -11.06 33.38 -8.49
N LYS A 191 -12.08 33.73 -9.28
CA LYS A 191 -13.13 32.79 -9.74
C LYS A 191 -12.58 31.81 -10.76
#